data_c5ecc3f6f959d35fd2e8eb7e65a04af5
#
_entry.id   c5ecc3f6f959d35fd2e8eb7e65a04af5
#
_cell.length_a   1.000
_cell.length_b   1.000
_cell.length_c   1.000
_cell.angle_alpha   90.00
_cell.angle_beta   90.00
_cell.angle_gamma   90.00
#
_symmetry.space_group_name_H-M   'P 1'
#
loop_
_entity.id
_entity.type
_entity.pdbx_description
1 polymer ?
#
loop_
_entity_poly.entity_id
_entity_poly.type
_entity_poly.pdbx_seq_one_letter_code
_entity_poly.pdbx_strand_id
1 'polypeptide(L)'
;MPRLKHIAISTQDVDKTAKFYVDVFGMKEIATIDDPGTRGCFLSDGYINLAILNFKSDQAAGVERGRAWSGIHHIGFEVEDMTGIAEKLAAAGSCTRDDIHEALGVGQGQRKHNVEVKYTGPDGVTIDVSETGWVGTS
;
A
#
# COMPACT_ATOMS: atom_id res chain seq x y z
N MET A 1 -10.30 -10.17 -13.73
CA MET A 1 -10.89 -10.13 -12.39
C MET A 1 -9.94 -9.49 -11.41
N PRO A 2 -10.36 -8.49 -10.65
CA PRO A 2 -9.50 -7.90 -9.61
C PRO A 2 -9.06 -8.93 -8.58
N ARG A 3 -7.81 -8.82 -8.14
CA ARG A 3 -7.23 -9.74 -7.15
C ARG A 3 -6.59 -8.96 -6.02
N LEU A 4 -6.87 -9.38 -4.79
CA LEU A 4 -6.16 -8.85 -3.63
C LEU A 4 -4.73 -9.36 -3.67
N LYS A 5 -3.77 -8.43 -3.79
CA LYS A 5 -2.35 -8.77 -3.96
C LYS A 5 -1.43 -8.05 -3.00
N HIS A 6 -1.94 -7.09 -2.25
CA HIS A 6 -1.10 -6.21 -1.44
C HIS A 6 -1.77 -5.92 -0.11
N ILE A 7 -1.00 -6.05 0.97
CA ILE A 7 -1.39 -5.65 2.32
C ILE A 7 -0.23 -4.84 2.86
N ALA A 8 -0.52 -3.68 3.44
CA ALA A 8 0.48 -2.84 4.06
C ALA A 8 0.24 -2.75 5.57
N ILE A 9 1.32 -2.90 6.31
CA ILE A 9 1.33 -2.73 7.76
C ILE A 9 2.12 -1.47 8.08
N SER A 10 1.53 -0.59 8.88
CA SER A 10 2.22 0.55 9.48
C SER A 10 2.86 0.10 10.77
N THR A 11 4.14 0.42 10.95
CA THR A 11 4.89 0.04 12.16
C THR A 11 5.87 1.14 12.54
N GLN A 12 6.22 1.18 13.83
CA GLN A 12 7.24 2.09 14.34
C GLN A 12 8.63 1.43 14.38
N ASP A 13 8.71 0.13 14.08
CA ASP A 13 9.97 -0.61 14.03
C ASP A 13 9.90 -1.61 12.87
N VAL A 14 10.38 -1.16 11.70
CA VAL A 14 10.34 -1.95 10.47
C VAL A 14 11.12 -3.26 10.62
N ASP A 15 12.32 -3.20 11.17
CA ASP A 15 13.19 -4.37 11.26
C ASP A 15 12.58 -5.46 12.15
N LYS A 16 12.04 -5.07 13.29
CA LYS A 16 11.39 -6.00 14.21
C LYS A 16 10.16 -6.65 13.59
N THR A 17 9.32 -5.85 12.96
CA THR A 17 8.09 -6.34 12.34
C THR A 17 8.39 -7.27 11.16
N ALA A 18 9.30 -6.86 10.28
CA ALA A 18 9.71 -7.68 9.14
C ALA A 18 10.32 -9.01 9.60
N LYS A 19 11.20 -8.96 10.59
CA LYS A 19 11.85 -10.16 11.15
C LYS A 19 10.83 -11.18 11.65
N PHE A 20 9.76 -10.72 12.31
CA PHE A 20 8.71 -11.61 12.77
C PHE A 20 8.11 -12.45 11.62
N TYR A 21 7.72 -11.78 10.53
CA TYR A 21 7.09 -12.48 9.39
C TYR A 21 8.07 -13.36 8.62
N VAL A 22 9.32 -12.95 8.53
CA VAL A 22 10.37 -13.77 7.91
C VAL A 22 10.66 -15.01 8.75
N ASP A 23 10.88 -14.84 10.04
CA ASP A 23 11.30 -15.94 10.92
C ASP A 23 10.17 -16.94 11.17
N VAL A 24 8.94 -16.47 11.37
CA VAL A 24 7.81 -17.33 11.72
C VAL A 24 7.17 -17.98 10.49
N PHE A 25 6.94 -17.20 9.45
CA PHE A 25 6.19 -17.67 8.28
C PHE A 25 7.05 -17.91 7.04
N GLY A 26 8.34 -17.64 7.11
CA GLY A 26 9.24 -17.88 6.00
C GLY A 26 9.07 -16.90 4.83
N MET A 27 8.48 -15.75 5.06
CA MET A 27 8.35 -14.74 4.02
C MET A 27 9.73 -14.24 3.58
N LYS A 28 9.84 -13.84 2.33
CA LYS A 28 11.09 -13.33 1.77
C LYS A 28 11.05 -11.82 1.65
N GLU A 29 12.10 -11.15 2.08
CA GLU A 29 12.29 -9.74 1.81
C GLU A 29 12.78 -9.58 0.37
N ILE A 30 12.04 -8.86 -0.45
CA ILE A 30 12.28 -8.78 -1.89
C ILE A 30 12.64 -7.38 -2.37
N ALA A 31 12.41 -6.36 -1.57
CA ALA A 31 12.79 -4.99 -1.90
C ALA A 31 12.78 -4.12 -0.66
N THR A 32 13.55 -3.05 -0.70
CA THR A 32 13.52 -2.00 0.31
C THR A 32 12.80 -0.78 -0.24
N ILE A 33 12.24 0.02 0.67
CA ILE A 33 11.52 1.24 0.35
C ILE A 33 12.18 2.40 1.10
N ASP A 34 12.48 3.48 0.39
CA ASP A 34 12.90 4.73 0.98
C ASP A 34 12.47 5.87 0.06
N ASP A 35 11.18 6.20 0.16
CA ASP A 35 10.53 7.24 -0.63
C ASP A 35 10.32 8.48 0.25
N PRO A 36 9.90 9.62 -0.34
CA PRO A 36 9.65 10.84 0.45
C PRO A 36 8.67 10.66 1.60
N GLY A 37 7.70 9.76 1.45
CA GLY A 37 6.64 9.57 2.45
C GLY A 37 6.78 8.31 3.30
N THR A 38 7.59 7.33 2.88
CA THR A 38 7.66 6.03 3.54
C THR A 38 9.06 5.45 3.53
N ARG A 39 9.37 4.66 4.56
CA ARG A 39 10.55 3.84 4.68
C ARG A 39 10.13 2.44 5.10
N GLY A 40 10.76 1.42 4.56
CA GLY A 40 10.45 0.06 4.95
C GLY A 40 10.92 -0.98 3.97
N CYS A 41 10.14 -2.05 3.82
CA CYS A 41 10.47 -3.14 2.91
C CYS A 41 9.20 -3.84 2.40
N PHE A 42 9.37 -4.59 1.32
CA PHE A 42 8.37 -5.51 0.81
C PHE A 42 8.76 -6.94 1.13
N LEU A 43 7.82 -7.68 1.73
CA LEU A 43 7.93 -9.11 1.92
C LEU A 43 6.97 -9.83 0.95
N SER A 44 7.26 -11.10 0.66
CA SER A 44 6.40 -11.91 -0.19
C SER A 44 6.34 -13.35 0.28
N ASP A 45 5.17 -13.97 0.10
CA ASP A 45 4.96 -15.42 0.23
C ASP A 45 4.83 -16.10 -1.14
N GLY A 46 5.08 -15.37 -2.24
CA GLY A 46 4.91 -15.83 -3.60
C GLY A 46 3.58 -15.43 -4.24
N TYR A 47 2.62 -15.01 -3.45
CA TYR A 47 1.28 -14.60 -3.91
C TYR A 47 0.93 -13.17 -3.53
N ILE A 48 1.20 -12.81 -2.28
CA ILE A 48 0.86 -11.52 -1.70
C ILE A 48 2.12 -10.72 -1.45
N ASN A 49 2.07 -9.44 -1.74
CA ASN A 49 3.05 -8.45 -1.31
C ASN A 49 2.61 -7.92 0.06
N LEU A 50 3.44 -8.12 1.06
CA LEU A 50 3.24 -7.56 2.40
C LEU A 50 4.24 -6.43 2.61
N ALA A 51 3.75 -5.20 2.59
CA ALA A 51 4.58 -4.03 2.81
C ALA A 51 4.68 -3.73 4.30
N ILE A 52 5.91 -3.57 4.79
CA ILE A 52 6.19 -3.18 6.16
C ILE A 52 6.67 -1.74 6.11
N LEU A 53 5.84 -0.80 6.55
CA LEU A 53 6.03 0.61 6.31
C LEU A 53 6.15 1.41 7.61
N ASN A 54 7.09 2.33 7.62
CA ASN A 54 7.15 3.43 8.57
C ASN A 54 6.88 4.72 7.79
N PHE A 55 5.77 5.39 8.08
CA PHE A 55 5.42 6.64 7.43
C PHE A 55 6.24 7.78 7.99
N LYS A 56 6.72 8.66 7.11
CA LYS A 56 7.59 9.79 7.47
C LYS A 56 6.81 11.02 7.92
N SER A 57 5.49 11.06 7.64
CA SER A 57 4.62 12.17 8.05
C SER A 57 3.20 11.66 8.30
N ASP A 58 2.42 12.46 9.04
CA ASP A 58 1.01 12.15 9.27
C ASP A 58 0.21 12.17 7.97
N GLN A 59 0.54 13.08 7.07
CA GLN A 59 -0.13 13.20 5.78
C GLN A 59 0.12 11.99 4.88
N ALA A 60 1.35 11.46 4.87
CA ALA A 60 1.69 10.28 4.10
C ALA A 60 0.96 9.03 4.60
N ALA A 61 0.74 8.93 5.92
CA ALA A 61 -0.03 7.85 6.52
C ALA A 61 -1.54 8.00 6.32
N GLY A 62 -2.00 9.23 6.02
CA GLY A 62 -3.39 9.62 6.11
C GLY A 62 -3.65 10.25 7.47
N VAL A 63 -4.12 11.51 7.47
CA VAL A 63 -4.24 12.31 8.70
C VAL A 63 -5.18 11.70 9.72
N GLU A 64 -6.14 10.90 9.30
CA GLU A 64 -7.10 10.24 10.18
C GLU A 64 -6.45 9.22 11.13
N ARG A 65 -5.28 8.68 10.75
CA ARG A 65 -4.51 7.75 11.57
C ARG A 65 -3.21 8.35 12.06
N GLY A 66 -2.48 9.03 11.16
CA GLY A 66 -1.19 9.57 11.46
C GLY A 66 -0.07 8.53 11.46
N ARG A 67 1.16 9.01 11.49
CA ARG A 67 2.35 8.15 11.37
C ARG A 67 2.64 7.30 12.60
N ALA A 68 2.14 7.70 13.77
CA ALA A 68 2.36 6.97 15.01
C ALA A 68 1.43 5.76 15.19
N TRP A 69 0.42 5.62 14.33
CA TRP A 69 -0.50 4.51 14.37
C TRP A 69 0.16 3.24 13.79
N SER A 70 -0.08 2.10 14.41
CA SER A 70 0.45 0.81 13.97
C SER A 70 -0.67 -0.19 13.76
N GLY A 71 -0.55 -1.03 12.73
CA GLY A 71 -1.52 -2.04 12.36
C GLY A 71 -1.64 -2.20 10.86
N ILE A 72 -2.63 -2.95 10.40
CA ILE A 72 -2.92 -3.10 8.97
C ILE A 72 -3.43 -1.76 8.46
N HIS A 73 -2.68 -1.16 7.54
CA HIS A 73 -2.92 0.20 7.09
C HIS A 73 -3.82 0.26 5.85
N HIS A 74 -3.54 -0.56 4.85
CA HIS A 74 -4.34 -0.60 3.63
C HIS A 74 -4.19 -1.93 2.92
N ILE A 75 -5.09 -2.15 1.95
CA ILE A 75 -5.06 -3.33 1.08
C ILE A 75 -5.02 -2.87 -0.37
N GLY A 76 -4.53 -3.72 -1.26
CA GLY A 76 -4.38 -3.37 -2.66
C GLY A 76 -4.87 -4.46 -3.59
N PHE A 77 -5.52 -4.02 -4.66
CA PHE A 77 -6.05 -4.88 -5.72
C PHE A 77 -5.30 -4.65 -7.02
N GLU A 78 -4.84 -5.72 -7.64
CA GLU A 78 -4.36 -5.70 -9.01
C GLU A 78 -5.56 -5.84 -9.93
N VAL A 79 -5.67 -4.96 -10.92
CA VAL A 79 -6.78 -4.92 -11.86
C VAL A 79 -6.26 -4.92 -13.29
N GLU A 80 -7.10 -5.36 -14.21
CA GLU A 80 -6.74 -5.38 -15.63
C GLU A 80 -7.06 -4.06 -16.33
N ASP A 81 -8.04 -3.31 -15.80
CA ASP A 81 -8.55 -2.09 -16.40
C ASP A 81 -8.77 -1.01 -15.34
N MET A 82 -7.80 -0.09 -15.23
CA MET A 82 -7.88 1.03 -14.29
C MET A 82 -9.06 1.96 -14.61
N THR A 83 -9.34 2.19 -15.88
CA THR A 83 -10.46 3.06 -16.28
C THR A 83 -11.79 2.48 -15.83
N GLY A 84 -12.00 1.21 -16.10
CA GLY A 84 -13.24 0.53 -15.71
C GLY A 84 -13.44 0.48 -14.21
N ILE A 85 -12.37 0.19 -13.45
CA ILE A 85 -12.48 0.15 -11.99
C ILE A 85 -12.68 1.54 -11.40
N ALA A 86 -12.06 2.58 -11.99
CA ALA A 86 -12.24 3.96 -11.54
C ALA A 86 -13.71 4.39 -11.68
N GLU A 87 -14.37 4.00 -12.77
CA GLU A 87 -15.80 4.28 -12.96
C GLU A 87 -16.67 3.60 -11.89
N LYS A 88 -16.37 2.34 -11.58
CA LYS A 88 -17.08 1.60 -10.55
C LYS A 88 -16.88 2.18 -9.16
N LEU A 89 -15.65 2.60 -8.85
CA LEU A 89 -15.32 3.24 -7.58
C LEU A 89 -16.07 4.57 -7.43
N ALA A 90 -16.05 5.39 -8.48
CA ALA A 90 -16.80 6.67 -8.46
C ALA A 90 -18.31 6.43 -8.27
N ALA A 91 -18.88 5.46 -8.95
CA ALA A 91 -20.30 5.11 -8.81
C ALA A 91 -20.63 4.62 -7.40
N ALA A 92 -19.67 4.01 -6.70
CA ALA A 92 -19.81 3.56 -5.33
C ALA A 92 -19.56 4.66 -4.29
N GLY A 93 -19.23 5.88 -4.72
CA GLY A 93 -18.95 7.00 -3.82
C GLY A 93 -17.52 7.04 -3.30
N SER A 94 -16.63 6.24 -3.86
CA SER A 94 -15.21 6.25 -3.48
C SER A 94 -14.49 7.41 -4.16
N CYS A 95 -13.56 8.03 -3.42
CA CYS A 95 -12.75 9.15 -3.89
C CYS A 95 -11.28 8.77 -3.86
N THR A 96 -10.50 9.36 -4.77
CA THR A 96 -9.04 9.24 -4.71
C THR A 96 -8.50 9.98 -3.48
N ARG A 97 -7.42 9.44 -2.92
CA ARG A 97 -6.71 10.06 -1.79
C ARG A 97 -5.57 10.92 -2.30
N ASP A 98 -5.92 12.03 -2.95
CA ASP A 98 -4.94 12.96 -3.53
C ASP A 98 -4.04 13.58 -2.47
N ASP A 99 -4.55 13.77 -1.26
CA ASP A 99 -3.79 14.24 -0.10
C ASP A 99 -2.61 13.30 0.21
N ILE A 100 -2.84 12.00 0.18
CA ILE A 100 -1.78 11.00 0.42
C ILE A 100 -0.81 10.95 -0.76
N HIS A 101 -1.32 10.96 -2.00
CA HIS A 101 -0.47 10.96 -3.19
C HIS A 101 0.51 12.14 -3.17
N GLU A 102 0.04 13.33 -2.83
CA GLU A 102 0.86 14.52 -2.73
C GLU A 102 1.93 14.37 -1.65
N ALA A 103 1.56 13.87 -0.48
CA ALA A 103 2.49 13.67 0.63
C ALA A 103 3.54 12.60 0.33
N LEU A 104 3.19 11.60 -0.47
CA LEU A 104 4.15 10.58 -0.92
C LEU A 104 5.06 11.06 -2.06
N GLY A 105 4.76 12.22 -2.64
CA GLY A 105 5.53 12.77 -3.76
C GLY A 105 5.33 12.04 -5.07
N VAL A 106 4.20 11.34 -5.23
CA VAL A 106 3.95 10.50 -6.39
C VAL A 106 2.87 11.06 -7.33
N GLY A 107 2.36 12.26 -7.06
CA GLY A 107 1.39 12.93 -7.90
C GLY A 107 0.14 12.08 -8.11
N GLN A 108 0.03 11.39 -9.25
CA GLN A 108 -1.12 10.56 -9.59
C GLN A 108 -0.96 9.09 -9.18
N GLY A 109 -0.13 8.82 -8.19
CA GLY A 109 0.04 7.46 -7.69
C GLY A 109 1.20 6.67 -8.29
N GLN A 110 2.05 7.30 -9.11
CA GLN A 110 3.22 6.64 -9.66
C GLN A 110 4.30 6.44 -8.60
N ARG A 111 4.84 5.24 -8.52
CA ARG A 111 5.90 4.88 -7.60
C ARG A 111 7.00 4.12 -8.32
N LYS A 112 8.17 3.99 -7.67
CA LYS A 112 9.34 3.33 -8.23
C LYS A 112 9.07 1.90 -8.72
N HIS A 113 8.26 1.14 -7.97
CA HIS A 113 8.05 -0.29 -8.22
C HIS A 113 6.72 -0.60 -8.89
N ASN A 114 5.78 0.34 -8.90
CA ASN A 114 4.46 0.14 -9.49
C ASN A 114 3.73 1.47 -9.68
N VAL A 115 2.64 1.40 -10.43
CA VAL A 115 1.67 2.49 -10.51
C VAL A 115 0.47 2.09 -9.67
N GLU A 116 0.17 2.85 -8.64
CA GLU A 116 -0.97 2.61 -7.77
C GLU A 116 -1.73 3.90 -7.49
N VAL A 117 -3.05 3.78 -7.39
CA VAL A 117 -3.91 4.89 -7.02
C VAL A 117 -4.64 4.50 -5.75
N LYS A 118 -4.65 5.40 -4.76
CA LYS A 118 -5.31 5.18 -3.48
C LYS A 118 -6.72 5.76 -3.50
N TYR A 119 -7.66 4.98 -3.00
CA TYR A 119 -9.08 5.31 -2.92
C TYR A 119 -9.60 5.13 -1.51
N THR A 120 -10.71 5.82 -1.21
CA THR A 120 -11.45 5.59 0.04
C THR A 120 -12.29 4.32 -0.09
N GLY A 121 -12.22 3.46 0.90
CA GLY A 121 -13.11 2.31 1.01
C GLY A 121 -14.14 2.50 2.11
N PRO A 122 -15.11 1.58 2.22
CA PRO A 122 -16.02 1.57 3.35
C PRO A 122 -15.26 1.44 4.67
N ASP A 123 -15.81 1.99 5.74
CA ASP A 123 -15.27 1.89 7.10
C ASP A 123 -13.88 2.54 7.27
N GLY A 124 -13.54 3.46 6.38
CA GLY A 124 -12.27 4.19 6.45
C GLY A 124 -11.06 3.40 5.96
N VAL A 125 -11.26 2.26 5.32
CA VAL A 125 -10.15 1.47 4.76
C VAL A 125 -9.64 2.14 3.49
N THR A 126 -8.36 2.42 3.42
CA THR A 126 -7.72 2.89 2.18
C THR A 126 -7.45 1.69 1.27
N ILE A 127 -7.78 1.85 0.00
CA ILE A 127 -7.64 0.81 -1.00
C ILE A 127 -6.69 1.30 -2.09
N ASP A 128 -5.66 0.51 -2.37
CA ASP A 128 -4.77 0.74 -3.51
C ASP A 128 -5.27 -0.06 -4.71
N VAL A 129 -5.19 0.54 -5.90
CA VAL A 129 -5.52 -0.13 -7.15
C VAL A 129 -4.35 0.03 -8.11
N SER A 130 -3.93 -1.05 -8.75
CA SER A 130 -2.79 -1.06 -9.66
C SER A 130 -2.99 -2.02 -10.82
N GLU A 131 -2.65 -1.58 -12.04
CA GLU A 131 -2.55 -2.49 -13.21
C GLU A 131 -1.21 -3.21 -13.24
N THR A 132 -0.16 -2.59 -12.70
CA THR A 132 1.20 -3.16 -12.71
C THR A 132 1.44 -4.14 -11.58
N GLY A 133 0.57 -4.16 -10.58
CA GLY A 133 0.71 -5.03 -9.43
C GLY A 133 1.84 -4.61 -8.48
N TRP A 134 2.31 -5.55 -7.71
CA TRP A 134 3.37 -5.34 -6.71
C TRP A 134 4.45 -6.41 -6.87
N VAL A 135 5.69 -6.04 -6.51
CA VAL A 135 6.82 -6.97 -6.57
C VAL A 135 6.54 -8.21 -5.72
N GLY A 136 7.00 -9.37 -6.20
CA GLY A 136 6.87 -10.65 -5.48
C GLY A 136 5.49 -11.28 -5.57
N THR A 137 4.59 -10.79 -6.39
CA THR A 137 3.26 -11.40 -6.59
C THR A 137 3.23 -12.22 -7.87
N SER A 138 2.38 -13.21 -7.90
CA SER A 138 2.22 -14.07 -9.09
C SER A 138 0.89 -13.82 -9.79
#